data_3519f517414c1e2942df373bc7108bfa
#
_entry.id   3519f517414c1e2942df373bc7108bfa
#
_cell.length_a   1.000
_cell.length_b   1.000
_cell.length_c   1.000
_cell.angle_alpha   90.00
_cell.angle_beta   90.00
_cell.angle_gamma   90.00
#
_symmetry.space_group_name_H-M   'P 1'
#
loop_
_entity.id
_entity.type
_entity.pdbx_description
1 polymer ?
#
loop_
_entity_poly.entity_id
_entity_poly.type
_entity_poly.pdbx_seq_one_letter_code
_entity_poly.pdbx_strand_id
1 'polypeptide(L)'
;GRSFVRVEYQSSQAGAKSIYALDNLWDGLGALTVKHPTIKYFFGKVTMYPSFGSKGRDLILYFLKKHFWNKEKIITPIVPLKPKYNLTLLERLFPNKAIKDNYKILNQAVRALGQNIPPLVNAYMNLSSTMQVFGTAINDEFGYVEETGILIKIADIYQEKRDRHIETYVDSLKNDLQFERFGLS
;
A
#
# COMPACT_ATOMS: atom_id res chain seq x y z
N GLY A 1 -5.28 -13.75 -2.64
CA GLY A 1 -6.51 -13.89 -1.86
C GLY A 1 -6.95 -12.56 -1.26
N ARG A 2 -8.16 -12.49 -0.77
CA ARG A 2 -8.65 -11.32 -0.05
C ARG A 2 -8.08 -11.33 1.36
N SER A 3 -7.20 -10.38 1.70
CA SER A 3 -6.76 -10.16 3.08
C SER A 3 -7.50 -8.97 3.68
N PHE A 4 -7.88 -9.09 4.93
CA PHE A 4 -8.54 -8.03 5.68
C PHE A 4 -8.18 -8.15 7.17
N VAL A 5 -8.24 -7.02 7.85
CA VAL A 5 -8.16 -6.98 9.31
C VAL A 5 -9.58 -7.12 9.87
N ARG A 6 -9.81 -8.04 10.79
CA ARG A 6 -11.13 -8.23 11.44
C ARG A 6 -11.55 -6.95 12.17
N VAL A 7 -12.85 -6.67 12.21
CA VAL A 7 -13.41 -5.40 12.72
C VAL A 7 -12.96 -5.12 14.15
N GLU A 8 -12.88 -6.14 15.00
CA GLU A 8 -12.41 -6.02 16.38
C GLU A 8 -10.95 -5.56 16.52
N TYR A 9 -10.15 -5.63 15.45
CA TYR A 9 -8.75 -5.16 15.40
C TYR A 9 -8.57 -3.88 14.57
N GLN A 10 -9.64 -3.26 14.08
CA GLN A 10 -9.57 -2.05 13.25
C GLN A 10 -9.73 -0.75 14.07
N SER A 11 -10.24 -0.82 15.29
CA SER A 11 -10.55 0.35 16.09
C SER A 11 -9.43 0.71 17.06
N SER A 12 -9.35 1.99 17.45
CA SER A 12 -8.47 2.46 18.52
C SER A 12 -8.78 1.80 19.89
N GLN A 13 -9.98 1.24 20.05
CA GLN A 13 -10.38 0.49 21.25
C GLN A 13 -9.72 -0.90 21.34
N ALA A 14 -9.23 -1.44 20.23
CA ALA A 14 -8.48 -2.70 20.20
C ALA A 14 -7.05 -2.58 20.80
N GLY A 15 -6.64 -1.38 21.20
CA GLY A 15 -5.34 -1.13 21.84
C GLY A 15 -4.15 -1.50 20.94
N ALA A 16 -3.08 -2.02 21.56
CA ALA A 16 -1.85 -2.39 20.85
C ALA A 16 -2.06 -3.40 19.71
N LYS A 17 -3.09 -4.24 19.76
CA LYS A 17 -3.37 -5.26 18.72
C LYS A 17 -3.74 -4.66 17.38
N SER A 18 -4.40 -3.49 17.32
CA SER A 18 -4.76 -2.84 16.06
C SER A 18 -3.56 -2.24 15.34
N ILE A 19 -2.54 -1.80 16.10
CA ILE A 19 -1.33 -1.17 15.57
C ILE A 19 -0.53 -2.19 14.74
N TYR A 20 -0.49 -3.44 15.21
CA TYR A 20 0.32 -4.51 14.59
C TYR A 20 -0.43 -5.33 13.52
N ALA A 21 -1.75 -5.14 13.38
CA ALA A 21 -2.54 -5.96 12.45
C ALA A 21 -2.08 -5.83 10.99
N LEU A 22 -1.71 -4.63 10.55
CA LEU A 22 -1.17 -4.40 9.21
C LEU A 22 0.26 -4.92 9.07
N ASP A 23 1.08 -4.78 10.10
CA ASP A 23 2.45 -5.31 10.12
C ASP A 23 2.44 -6.84 9.99
N ASN A 24 1.58 -7.54 10.71
CA ASN A 24 1.45 -9.00 10.60
C ASN A 24 1.04 -9.47 9.19
N LEU A 25 0.27 -8.66 8.45
CA LEU A 25 -0.02 -8.95 7.04
C LEU A 25 1.24 -8.83 6.17
N TRP A 26 2.08 -7.84 6.43
CA TRP A 26 3.36 -7.68 5.73
C TRP A 26 4.36 -8.78 6.08
N ASP A 27 4.40 -9.22 7.34
CA ASP A 27 5.22 -10.36 7.77
C ASP A 27 4.80 -11.65 7.05
N GLY A 28 3.48 -11.87 6.89
CA GLY A 28 2.95 -12.97 6.11
C GLY A 28 3.35 -12.93 4.62
N LEU A 29 3.36 -11.74 4.02
CA LEU A 29 3.85 -11.56 2.65
C LEU A 29 5.37 -11.77 2.56
N GLY A 30 6.13 -11.30 3.54
CA GLY A 30 7.57 -11.56 3.66
C GLY A 30 7.87 -13.05 3.71
N ALA A 31 7.18 -13.79 4.56
CA ALA A 31 7.30 -15.25 4.66
C ALA A 31 7.03 -15.97 3.32
N LEU A 32 6.05 -15.48 2.53
CA LEU A 32 5.79 -16.04 1.20
C LEU A 32 6.97 -15.85 0.24
N THR A 33 7.68 -14.74 0.30
CA THR A 33 8.87 -14.53 -0.56
C THR A 33 10.01 -15.47 -0.22
N VAL A 34 10.16 -15.83 1.04
CA VAL A 34 11.17 -16.80 1.49
C VAL A 34 10.80 -18.22 1.06
N LYS A 35 9.53 -18.61 1.23
CA LYS A 35 9.04 -19.94 0.82
C LYS A 35 8.98 -20.13 -0.70
N HIS A 36 8.77 -19.04 -1.44
CA HIS A 36 8.62 -19.06 -2.90
C HIS A 36 9.56 -18.04 -3.55
N PRO A 37 10.88 -18.28 -3.61
CA PRO A 37 11.88 -17.32 -4.10
C PRO A 37 11.76 -16.97 -5.59
N THR A 38 10.94 -17.71 -6.32
CA THR A 38 10.61 -17.41 -7.74
C THR A 38 9.61 -16.28 -7.91
N ILE A 39 8.88 -15.89 -6.86
CA ILE A 39 7.97 -14.75 -6.87
C ILE A 39 8.80 -13.47 -6.99
N LYS A 40 8.56 -12.68 -8.03
CA LYS A 40 9.30 -11.42 -8.29
C LYS A 40 8.47 -10.17 -8.03
N TYR A 41 7.16 -10.30 -8.03
CA TYR A 41 6.23 -9.18 -7.93
C TYR A 41 5.09 -9.49 -6.97
N PHE A 42 4.63 -8.46 -6.26
CA PHE A 42 3.33 -8.44 -5.63
C PHE A 42 2.40 -7.56 -6.45
N PHE A 43 1.27 -8.11 -6.84
CA PHE A 43 0.17 -7.35 -7.43
C PHE A 43 -1.00 -7.33 -6.45
N GLY A 44 -1.60 -6.16 -6.28
CA GLY A 44 -2.75 -5.99 -5.41
C GLY A 44 -3.59 -4.78 -5.79
N LYS A 45 -4.65 -4.59 -5.02
CA LYS A 45 -5.55 -3.44 -5.13
C LYS A 45 -5.60 -2.75 -3.77
N VAL A 46 -5.55 -1.43 -3.79
CA VAL A 46 -5.89 -0.62 -2.62
C VAL A 46 -7.25 -0.02 -2.80
N THR A 47 -8.09 -0.16 -1.79
CA THR A 47 -9.48 0.25 -1.80
C THR A 47 -9.65 1.57 -1.06
N MET A 48 -10.34 2.52 -1.69
CA MET A 48 -10.88 3.70 -1.04
C MET A 48 -12.41 3.64 -1.07
N TYR A 49 -13.02 3.93 0.07
CA TYR A 49 -14.48 3.92 0.19
C TYR A 49 -15.06 5.26 -0.27
N PRO A 50 -16.27 5.30 -0.86
CA PRO A 50 -16.93 6.54 -1.26
C PRO A 50 -17.08 7.56 -0.12
N SER A 51 -17.18 7.09 1.12
CA SER A 51 -17.23 7.92 2.33
C SER A 51 -15.95 8.72 2.60
N PHE A 52 -14.84 8.37 1.97
CA PHE A 52 -13.58 9.11 2.13
C PHE A 52 -13.64 10.54 1.57
N GLY A 53 -14.57 10.81 0.65
CA GLY A 53 -14.74 12.11 0.05
C GLY A 53 -13.84 12.37 -1.17
N SER A 54 -14.46 12.89 -2.21
CA SER A 54 -13.84 12.98 -3.54
C SER A 54 -12.61 13.89 -3.60
N LYS A 55 -12.58 14.99 -2.82
CA LYS A 55 -11.46 15.95 -2.86
C LYS A 55 -10.15 15.32 -2.37
N GLY A 56 -10.17 14.65 -1.21
CA GLY A 56 -8.99 13.99 -0.66
C GLY A 56 -8.57 12.80 -1.52
N ARG A 57 -9.54 12.00 -1.98
CA ARG A 57 -9.31 10.93 -2.95
C ARG A 57 -8.59 11.43 -4.20
N ASP A 58 -9.08 12.49 -4.82
CA ASP A 58 -8.54 13.01 -6.07
C ASP A 58 -7.11 13.54 -5.91
N LEU A 59 -6.79 14.15 -4.75
CA LEU A 59 -5.42 14.52 -4.39
C LEU A 59 -4.49 13.30 -4.34
N ILE A 60 -4.92 12.24 -3.69
CA ILE A 60 -4.16 10.99 -3.57
C ILE A 60 -3.96 10.36 -4.96
N LEU A 61 -5.03 10.24 -5.76
CA LEU A 61 -4.96 9.64 -7.08
C LEU A 61 -4.08 10.43 -8.04
N TYR A 62 -4.13 11.77 -7.97
CA TYR A 62 -3.23 12.60 -8.77
C TYR A 62 -1.77 12.38 -8.35
N PHE A 63 -1.47 12.37 -7.05
CA PHE A 63 -0.13 12.10 -6.54
C PHE A 63 0.39 10.74 -7.00
N LEU A 64 -0.42 9.69 -6.86
CA LEU A 64 -0.09 8.34 -7.32
C LEU A 64 0.19 8.31 -8.83
N LYS A 65 -0.66 8.96 -9.62
CA LYS A 65 -0.47 9.05 -11.07
C LYS A 65 0.79 9.83 -11.44
N LYS A 66 1.11 10.91 -10.73
CA LYS A 66 2.29 11.72 -11.00
C LYS A 66 3.59 10.97 -10.75
N HIS A 67 3.66 10.17 -9.69
CA HIS A 67 4.92 9.58 -9.22
C HIS A 67 5.10 8.10 -9.55
N PHE A 68 4.00 7.35 -9.77
CA PHE A 68 4.02 5.89 -9.84
C PHE A 68 3.30 5.33 -11.06
N TRP A 69 2.87 6.15 -12.01
CA TRP A 69 2.10 5.70 -13.15
C TRP A 69 2.88 4.72 -14.04
N ASN A 70 2.31 3.54 -14.27
CA ASN A 70 2.82 2.60 -15.28
C ASN A 70 2.44 3.08 -16.69
N LYS A 71 3.44 3.28 -17.55
CA LYS A 71 3.25 3.76 -18.92
C LYS A 71 2.90 2.63 -19.90
N GLU A 72 3.20 1.39 -19.56
CA GLU A 72 3.06 0.22 -20.43
C GLU A 72 1.62 -0.29 -20.52
N LYS A 73 0.72 0.21 -19.68
CA LYS A 73 -0.72 -0.14 -19.65
C LYS A 73 -0.99 -1.66 -19.61
N ILE A 74 -0.15 -2.40 -18.91
CA ILE A 74 -0.29 -3.86 -18.78
C ILE A 74 -1.55 -4.27 -18.03
N ILE A 75 -2.13 -3.36 -17.23
CA ILE A 75 -3.40 -3.52 -16.53
C ILE A 75 -4.23 -2.27 -16.75
N THR A 76 -5.51 -2.44 -17.07
CA THR A 76 -6.46 -1.34 -17.26
C THR A 76 -7.74 -1.58 -16.47
N PRO A 77 -8.33 -0.54 -15.84
CA PRO A 77 -9.61 -0.67 -15.16
C PRO A 77 -10.74 -0.92 -16.17
N ILE A 78 -11.65 -1.86 -15.85
CA ILE A 78 -12.83 -2.15 -16.69
C ILE A 78 -13.83 -1.00 -16.60
N VAL A 79 -14.14 -0.55 -15.38
CA VAL A 79 -14.97 0.62 -15.14
C VAL A 79 -14.09 1.72 -14.52
N PRO A 80 -13.45 2.57 -15.35
CA PRO A 80 -12.47 3.52 -14.86
C PRO A 80 -13.13 4.66 -14.07
N LEU A 81 -12.60 4.93 -12.89
CA LEU A 81 -12.92 6.14 -12.16
C LEU A 81 -12.38 7.36 -12.92
N LYS A 82 -13.22 8.36 -13.11
CA LYS A 82 -12.84 9.66 -13.69
C LYS A 82 -12.78 10.72 -12.59
N PRO A 83 -11.59 10.98 -12.01
CA PRO A 83 -11.44 12.02 -10.99
C PRO A 83 -11.83 13.39 -11.54
N LYS A 84 -12.51 14.20 -10.72
CA LYS A 84 -12.93 15.55 -11.06
C LYS A 84 -11.99 16.57 -10.39
N TYR A 85 -10.82 16.78 -10.96
CA TYR A 85 -9.88 17.77 -10.40
C TYR A 85 -9.45 18.81 -11.44
N ASN A 86 -9.08 19.98 -10.95
CA ASN A 86 -8.45 21.01 -11.75
C ASN A 86 -6.95 20.68 -11.89
N LEU A 87 -6.54 20.22 -13.06
CA LEU A 87 -5.15 19.84 -13.35
C LEU A 87 -4.17 20.97 -13.05
N THR A 88 -4.46 22.20 -13.50
CA THR A 88 -3.58 23.36 -13.29
C THR A 88 -3.35 23.63 -11.81
N LEU A 89 -4.40 23.47 -10.98
CA LEU A 89 -4.28 23.63 -9.54
C LEU A 89 -3.38 22.54 -8.93
N LEU A 90 -3.55 21.28 -9.35
CA LEU A 90 -2.78 20.17 -8.81
C LEU A 90 -1.31 20.18 -9.28
N GLU A 91 -1.05 20.66 -10.50
CA GLU A 91 0.31 20.87 -10.99
C GLU A 91 1.06 21.93 -10.17
N ARG A 92 0.37 23.01 -9.80
CA ARG A 92 0.92 24.03 -8.90
C ARG A 92 1.12 23.51 -7.48
N LEU A 93 0.19 22.71 -6.98
CA LEU A 93 0.26 22.15 -5.63
C LEU A 93 1.40 21.13 -5.51
N PHE A 94 1.60 20.32 -6.53
CA PHE A 94 2.66 19.31 -6.59
C PHE A 94 3.71 19.69 -7.65
N PRO A 95 4.63 20.62 -7.35
CA PRO A 95 5.68 20.98 -8.30
C PRO A 95 6.61 19.79 -8.57
N ASN A 96 7.50 19.91 -9.58
CA ASN A 96 8.47 18.87 -9.92
C ASN A 96 9.58 18.73 -8.85
N LYS A 97 9.18 18.20 -7.68
CA LYS A 97 10.04 17.91 -6.54
C LYS A 97 10.20 16.40 -6.34
N ALA A 98 11.12 16.04 -5.47
CA ALA A 98 11.25 14.65 -5.01
C ALA A 98 9.95 14.12 -4.43
N ILE A 99 9.71 12.80 -4.55
CA ILE A 99 8.52 12.13 -4.03
C ILE A 99 8.28 12.49 -2.56
N LYS A 100 9.34 12.49 -1.73
CA LYS A 100 9.26 12.82 -0.29
C LYS A 100 8.72 14.22 -0.01
N ASP A 101 9.08 15.21 -0.84
CA ASP A 101 8.60 16.58 -0.65
C ASP A 101 7.15 16.73 -1.07
N ASN A 102 6.79 16.18 -2.22
CA ASN A 102 5.39 16.14 -2.67
C ASN A 102 4.50 15.31 -1.74
N TYR A 103 5.05 14.26 -1.09
CA TYR A 103 4.31 13.50 -0.09
C TYR A 103 3.97 14.35 1.16
N LYS A 104 4.90 15.21 1.62
CA LYS A 104 4.59 16.14 2.72
C LYS A 104 3.45 17.09 2.34
N ILE A 105 3.47 17.62 1.11
CA ILE A 105 2.41 18.47 0.58
C ILE A 105 1.08 17.71 0.52
N LEU A 106 1.08 16.48 0.00
CA LEU A 106 -0.11 15.63 -0.03
C LEU A 106 -0.71 15.44 1.36
N ASN A 107 0.14 15.08 2.33
CA ASN A 107 -0.31 14.82 3.71
C ASN A 107 -0.94 16.08 4.33
N GLN A 108 -0.33 17.25 4.15
CA GLN A 108 -0.87 18.52 4.62
C GLN A 108 -2.20 18.86 3.94
N ALA A 109 -2.30 18.70 2.61
CA ALA A 109 -3.50 19.00 1.85
C ALA A 109 -4.68 18.07 2.23
N VAL A 110 -4.43 16.78 2.42
CA VAL A 110 -5.45 15.82 2.84
C VAL A 110 -5.91 16.11 4.28
N ARG A 111 -4.97 16.45 5.18
CA ARG A 111 -5.31 16.85 6.56
C ARG A 111 -6.11 18.15 6.63
N ALA A 112 -5.82 19.12 5.77
CA ALA A 112 -6.60 20.36 5.68
C ALA A 112 -8.06 20.12 5.27
N LEU A 113 -8.37 18.96 4.66
CA LEU A 113 -9.74 18.52 4.37
C LEU A 113 -10.38 17.73 5.54
N GLY A 114 -9.72 17.67 6.71
CA GLY A 114 -10.18 16.87 7.86
C GLY A 114 -10.02 15.37 7.68
N GLN A 115 -9.17 14.93 6.76
CA GLN A 115 -8.96 13.52 6.39
C GLN A 115 -7.51 13.08 6.66
N ASN A 116 -7.28 11.78 6.63
CA ASN A 116 -5.94 11.21 6.64
C ASN A 116 -5.76 10.29 5.43
N ILE A 117 -4.55 10.21 4.89
CA ILE A 117 -4.24 9.23 3.84
C ILE A 117 -4.56 7.83 4.41
N PRO A 118 -5.36 7.01 3.70
CA PRO A 118 -5.69 5.67 4.18
C PRO A 118 -4.42 4.87 4.52
N PRO A 119 -4.38 4.16 5.66
CA PRO A 119 -3.16 3.48 6.14
C PRO A 119 -2.54 2.55 5.11
N LEU A 120 -3.36 1.81 4.36
CA LEU A 120 -2.87 0.88 3.34
C LEU A 120 -2.26 1.60 2.14
N VAL A 121 -2.87 2.71 1.67
CA VAL A 121 -2.31 3.57 0.62
C VAL A 121 -0.95 4.11 1.05
N ASN A 122 -0.89 4.58 2.30
CA ASN A 122 0.34 5.10 2.88
C ASN A 122 1.43 4.02 2.98
N ALA A 123 1.08 2.80 3.40
CA ALA A 123 2.02 1.68 3.50
C ALA A 123 2.62 1.33 2.13
N TYR A 124 1.82 1.26 1.08
CA TYR A 124 2.30 0.99 -0.28
C TYR A 124 3.23 2.08 -0.80
N MET A 125 2.89 3.36 -0.62
CA MET A 125 3.75 4.49 -1.05
C MET A 125 5.12 4.51 -0.37
N ASN A 126 5.22 3.92 0.83
CA ASN A 126 6.44 3.85 1.62
C ASN A 126 7.15 2.48 1.54
N LEU A 127 6.73 1.61 0.62
CA LEU A 127 7.32 0.28 0.48
C LEU A 127 8.46 0.25 -0.53
N SER A 128 8.30 0.97 -1.65
CA SER A 128 9.28 0.99 -2.75
C SER A 128 9.14 2.26 -3.58
N SER A 129 10.27 2.81 -4.04
CA SER A 129 10.27 3.95 -4.98
C SER A 129 9.89 3.54 -6.41
N THR A 130 9.95 2.26 -6.73
CA THR A 130 9.59 1.70 -8.05
C THR A 130 8.20 1.08 -8.08
N MET A 131 7.38 1.34 -7.06
CA MET A 131 5.97 0.99 -7.08
C MET A 131 5.31 1.47 -8.37
N GLN A 132 4.40 0.68 -8.92
CA GLN A 132 3.65 1.05 -10.13
C GLN A 132 2.16 1.07 -9.84
N VAL A 133 1.47 2.03 -10.46
CA VAL A 133 0.02 2.23 -10.34
C VAL A 133 -0.61 2.20 -11.73
N PHE A 134 -1.74 1.49 -11.89
CA PHE A 134 -2.38 1.23 -13.18
C PHE A 134 -3.69 1.98 -13.43
N GLY A 135 -4.16 2.71 -12.47
CA GLY A 135 -5.45 3.39 -12.51
C GLY A 135 -6.41 2.85 -11.45
N THR A 136 -7.58 3.47 -11.41
CA THR A 136 -8.59 3.18 -10.40
C THR A 136 -9.87 2.75 -11.10
N ALA A 137 -10.44 1.63 -10.66
CA ALA A 137 -11.74 1.13 -11.08
C ALA A 137 -12.80 1.39 -10.02
N ILE A 138 -14.04 1.52 -10.45
CA ILE A 138 -15.21 1.43 -9.57
C ILE A 138 -15.63 -0.03 -9.53
N ASN A 139 -15.77 -0.58 -8.31
CA ASN A 139 -16.27 -1.93 -8.09
C ASN A 139 -17.72 -1.84 -7.62
N ASP A 140 -18.65 -1.98 -8.55
CA ASP A 140 -20.10 -1.93 -8.31
C ASP A 140 -20.62 -3.16 -7.58
N GLU A 141 -19.97 -4.30 -7.75
CA GLU A 141 -20.31 -5.55 -7.05
C GLU A 141 -19.90 -5.53 -5.57
N PHE A 142 -19.10 -4.56 -5.15
CA PHE A 142 -18.58 -4.42 -3.77
C PHE A 142 -18.80 -3.01 -3.22
N GLY A 143 -20.04 -2.54 -3.23
CA GLY A 143 -20.42 -1.27 -2.60
C GLY A 143 -19.85 -0.02 -3.28
N TYR A 144 -19.61 -0.06 -4.57
CA TYR A 144 -19.05 1.04 -5.37
C TYR A 144 -17.71 1.58 -4.85
N VAL A 145 -16.95 0.73 -4.20
CA VAL A 145 -15.60 1.11 -3.75
C VAL A 145 -14.67 1.40 -4.93
N GLU A 146 -13.70 2.23 -4.68
CA GLU A 146 -12.72 2.67 -5.66
C GLU A 146 -11.42 1.90 -5.45
N GLU A 147 -11.06 1.04 -6.41
CA GLU A 147 -9.93 0.13 -6.32
C GLU A 147 -8.80 0.56 -7.25
N THR A 148 -7.65 0.88 -6.70
CA THR A 148 -6.45 1.25 -7.45
C THR A 148 -5.49 0.07 -7.54
N GLY A 149 -5.15 -0.35 -8.77
CA GLY A 149 -4.19 -1.43 -9.01
C GLY A 149 -2.76 -0.98 -8.71
N ILE A 150 -2.02 -1.81 -7.97
CA ILE A 150 -0.64 -1.54 -7.55
C ILE A 150 0.23 -2.77 -7.82
N LEU A 151 1.44 -2.56 -8.33
CA LEU A 151 2.48 -3.56 -8.50
C LEU A 151 3.74 -3.16 -7.75
N ILE A 152 4.28 -4.08 -6.99
CA ILE A 152 5.55 -3.93 -6.27
C ILE A 152 6.53 -4.97 -6.79
N LYS A 153 7.70 -4.53 -7.23
CA LYS A 153 8.82 -5.43 -7.51
C LYS A 153 9.55 -5.71 -6.19
N ILE A 154 9.60 -6.98 -5.80
CA ILE A 154 10.09 -7.42 -4.49
C ILE A 154 11.56 -7.02 -4.27
N ALA A 155 12.37 -7.11 -5.33
CA ALA A 155 13.79 -6.74 -5.26
C ALA A 155 14.02 -5.24 -4.95
N ASP A 156 13.04 -4.38 -5.22
CA ASP A 156 13.13 -2.94 -5.06
C ASP A 156 12.47 -2.43 -3.76
N ILE A 157 11.99 -3.34 -2.92
CA ILE A 157 11.48 -3.00 -1.58
C ILE A 157 12.62 -2.42 -0.75
N TYR A 158 12.36 -1.30 -0.06
CA TYR A 158 13.35 -0.64 0.78
C TYR A 158 13.95 -1.60 1.81
N GLN A 159 15.27 -1.49 2.04
CA GLN A 159 16.01 -2.42 2.90
C GLN A 159 15.41 -2.48 4.31
N GLU A 160 15.08 -1.36 4.92
CA GLU A 160 14.44 -1.32 6.24
C GLU A 160 13.12 -2.12 6.33
N LYS A 161 12.38 -2.22 5.22
CA LYS A 161 11.14 -3.01 5.13
C LYS A 161 11.43 -4.48 4.93
N ARG A 162 12.47 -4.80 4.18
CA ARG A 162 12.95 -6.17 4.00
C ARG A 162 13.46 -6.73 5.31
N ASP A 163 14.31 -5.98 6.01
CA ASP A 163 14.86 -6.39 7.32
C ASP A 163 13.72 -6.68 8.30
N ARG A 164 12.73 -5.78 8.35
CA ARG A 164 11.60 -5.93 9.26
C ARG A 164 10.70 -7.12 8.94
N HIS A 165 10.33 -7.33 7.68
CA HIS A 165 9.26 -8.27 7.30
C HIS A 165 9.77 -9.57 6.67
N ILE A 166 11.03 -9.64 6.25
CA ILE A 166 11.62 -10.81 5.60
C ILE A 166 12.71 -11.40 6.47
N GLU A 167 13.72 -10.61 6.87
CA GLU A 167 14.87 -11.12 7.63
C GLU A 167 14.44 -11.66 9.00
N THR A 168 13.49 -10.99 9.68
CA THR A 168 12.93 -11.46 10.94
C THR A 168 12.33 -12.87 10.81
N TYR A 169 11.67 -13.17 9.69
CA TYR A 169 11.14 -14.50 9.41
C TYR A 169 12.26 -15.52 9.14
N VAL A 170 13.28 -15.14 8.37
CA VAL A 170 14.46 -15.99 8.11
C VAL A 170 15.17 -16.34 9.40
N ASP A 171 15.33 -15.39 10.31
CA ASP A 171 15.98 -15.61 11.59
C ASP A 171 15.15 -16.52 12.52
N SER A 172 13.81 -16.40 12.50
CA SER A 172 12.95 -17.33 13.22
C SER A 172 13.12 -18.78 12.75
N LEU A 173 13.19 -18.98 11.41
CA LEU A 173 13.41 -20.32 10.85
C LEU A 173 14.77 -20.91 11.24
N LYS A 174 15.83 -20.08 11.30
CA LYS A 174 17.16 -20.54 11.75
C LYS A 174 17.14 -20.97 13.22
N ASN A 175 16.43 -20.21 14.05
CA ASN A 175 16.29 -20.51 15.47
C ASN A 175 15.51 -21.81 15.68
N ASP A 176 14.39 -22.00 14.98
CA ASP A 176 13.60 -23.23 15.04
C ASP A 176 14.42 -24.46 14.66
N LEU A 177 15.21 -24.39 13.57
CA LEU A 177 16.12 -25.45 13.13
C LEU A 177 17.24 -25.73 14.15
N GLN A 178 17.68 -24.72 14.91
CA GLN A 178 18.65 -24.93 16.00
C GLN A 178 18.00 -25.68 17.18
N PHE A 179 16.77 -25.29 17.57
CA PHE A 179 16.05 -25.98 18.66
C PHE A 179 15.77 -27.44 18.31
N GLU A 180 15.33 -27.74 17.08
CA GLU A 180 15.14 -29.11 16.62
C GLU A 180 16.45 -29.93 16.69
N ARG A 181 17.60 -29.33 16.34
CA ARG A 181 18.93 -29.98 16.42
C ARG A 181 19.35 -30.35 17.83
N PHE A 182 18.87 -29.60 18.83
CA PHE A 182 19.14 -29.84 20.26
C PHE A 182 18.06 -30.69 20.95
N GLY A 183 17.02 -31.15 20.22
CA GLY A 183 15.95 -31.96 20.80
C GLY A 183 15.08 -31.21 21.80
N LEU A 184 14.99 -29.88 21.66
CA LEU A 184 14.24 -28.96 22.55
C LEU A 184 12.93 -28.47 21.90
N SER A 185 12.28 -29.29 21.04
CA SER A 185 10.98 -29.02 20.44
C SER A 185 9.84 -29.55 21.31
#